data_0a5855f44e54a9710afdabe1a29fcd1a
#
_entry.id   0a5855f44e54a9710afdabe1a29fcd1a
#
_cell.length_a   1.000
_cell.length_b   1.000
_cell.length_c   1.000
_cell.angle_alpha   90.00
_cell.angle_beta   90.00
_cell.angle_gamma   90.00
#
_symmetry.space_group_name_H-M   'P 1'
#
loop_
_entity.id
_entity.type
_entity.pdbx_description
1 polymer ?
#
loop_
_entity_poly.entity_id
_entity_poly.type
_entity_poly.pdbx_seq_one_letter_code
_entity_poly.pdbx_strand_id
1 'polypeptide(L)'
;RGEIDWWLAPNADLLPLLRRQSRLKVETTVPTGFVATMRFNQLHPPFDNPAIRRAIIGAVSQADYMVGMVGTDPALWQEGVGYFCPGTPLANDAGMQALTSPRDLDAVKTALAEAGYKGEKVVLLSPTDIPSAKALAEISADLLTRIGMTVDAQPMDWATLVQRRAKTDPVDQGGWSLFHTSWSGLDMVNPAGHIFLRANGKAAAPGWPDSPTLEALRSAWFVA
;
A
#
# COMPACT_ATOMS: atom_id res chain seq x y z
N ARG A 1 -2.93 -33.05 -12.71
CA ARG A 1 -2.73 -33.72 -14.01
C ARG A 1 -1.29 -33.60 -14.53
N GLY A 2 -0.36 -32.96 -13.73
CA GLY A 2 1.04 -32.79 -14.15
C GLY A 2 1.25 -31.70 -15.18
N GLU A 3 0.36 -30.71 -15.26
CA GLU A 3 0.45 -29.59 -16.20
C GLU A 3 1.32 -28.45 -15.63
N ILE A 4 1.46 -28.37 -14.29
CA ILE A 4 2.32 -27.42 -13.59
C ILE A 4 2.95 -28.12 -12.37
N ASP A 5 4.18 -27.76 -12.05
CA ASP A 5 4.92 -28.27 -10.89
C ASP A 5 4.97 -27.25 -9.73
N TRP A 6 4.69 -25.98 -10.03
CA TRP A 6 4.76 -24.90 -9.08
C TRP A 6 3.63 -23.88 -9.31
N TRP A 7 2.96 -23.49 -8.23
CA TRP A 7 1.98 -22.41 -8.22
C TRP A 7 2.31 -21.41 -7.11
N LEU A 8 2.86 -20.26 -7.49
CA LEU A 8 3.15 -19.17 -6.57
C LEU A 8 1.87 -18.39 -6.27
N ALA A 9 1.63 -18.13 -4.99
CA ALA A 9 0.55 -17.28 -4.47
C ALA A 9 -0.85 -17.64 -5.05
N PRO A 10 -1.34 -18.88 -4.83
CA PRO A 10 -2.72 -19.22 -5.16
C PRO A 10 -3.70 -18.33 -4.38
N ASN A 11 -4.89 -18.11 -4.93
CA ASN A 11 -5.94 -17.38 -4.21
C ASN A 11 -6.16 -18.04 -2.84
N ALA A 12 -6.23 -17.24 -1.77
CA ALA A 12 -6.38 -17.69 -0.40
C ALA A 12 -7.60 -18.62 -0.20
N ASP A 13 -8.70 -18.32 -0.91
CA ASP A 13 -9.93 -19.14 -0.88
C ASP A 13 -9.72 -20.60 -1.34
N LEU A 14 -8.70 -20.83 -2.15
CA LEU A 14 -8.36 -22.17 -2.62
C LEU A 14 -7.48 -22.97 -1.63
N LEU A 15 -6.84 -22.32 -0.66
CA LEU A 15 -5.92 -22.98 0.26
C LEU A 15 -6.54 -24.16 1.02
N PRO A 16 -7.80 -24.08 1.52
CA PRO A 16 -8.43 -25.22 2.17
C PRO A 16 -8.59 -26.45 1.25
N LEU A 17 -8.88 -26.20 -0.05
CA LEU A 17 -9.00 -27.28 -1.03
C LEU A 17 -7.64 -27.86 -1.41
N LEU A 18 -6.62 -27.00 -1.61
CA LEU A 18 -5.27 -27.41 -1.97
C LEU A 18 -4.63 -28.23 -0.84
N ARG A 19 -4.80 -27.82 0.42
CA ARG A 19 -4.29 -28.53 1.59
C ARG A 19 -4.88 -29.93 1.78
N ARG A 20 -6.07 -30.20 1.22
CA ARG A 20 -6.71 -31.54 1.25
C ARG A 20 -6.15 -32.50 0.20
N GLN A 21 -5.39 -32.02 -0.77
CA GLN A 21 -4.82 -32.83 -1.84
C GLN A 21 -3.49 -33.44 -1.38
N SER A 22 -3.46 -34.75 -1.10
CA SER A 22 -2.27 -35.45 -0.59
C SER A 22 -1.05 -35.40 -1.52
N ARG A 23 -1.24 -35.10 -2.80
CA ARG A 23 -0.17 -34.97 -3.80
C ARG A 23 0.43 -33.56 -3.85
N LEU A 24 -0.16 -32.58 -3.15
CA LEU A 24 0.30 -31.19 -3.14
C LEU A 24 0.97 -30.88 -1.80
N LYS A 25 2.10 -30.21 -1.89
CA LYS A 25 2.74 -29.57 -0.73
C LYS A 25 2.37 -28.10 -0.74
N VAL A 26 1.66 -27.63 0.28
CA VAL A 26 1.30 -26.23 0.47
C VAL A 26 2.13 -25.66 1.62
N GLU A 27 3.00 -24.71 1.32
CA GLU A 27 3.89 -24.13 2.33
C GLU A 27 4.09 -22.62 2.11
N THR A 28 4.48 -21.93 3.19
CA THR A 28 4.89 -20.54 3.14
C THR A 28 6.37 -20.48 2.77
N THR A 29 6.68 -19.93 1.61
CA THR A 29 8.05 -19.84 1.09
C THR A 29 8.77 -18.56 1.55
N VAL A 30 8.01 -17.50 1.89
CA VAL A 30 8.55 -16.22 2.35
C VAL A 30 7.94 -15.90 3.73
N PRO A 31 8.62 -16.24 4.84
CA PRO A 31 8.09 -16.04 6.20
C PRO A 31 7.78 -14.58 6.54
N THR A 32 8.51 -13.62 5.97
CA THR A 32 8.26 -12.18 6.13
C THR A 32 7.06 -11.69 5.33
N GLY A 33 6.49 -12.54 4.47
CA GLY A 33 5.31 -12.22 3.66
C GLY A 33 5.51 -11.08 2.66
N PHE A 34 4.38 -10.47 2.30
CA PHE A 34 4.32 -9.27 1.46
C PHE A 34 3.69 -8.11 2.24
N VAL A 35 4.29 -6.95 2.14
CA VAL A 35 3.76 -5.70 2.72
C VAL A 35 3.00 -4.96 1.64
N ALA A 36 1.69 -4.84 1.82
CA ALA A 36 0.84 -4.05 0.95
C ALA A 36 1.03 -2.56 1.25
N THR A 37 1.12 -1.75 0.21
CA THR A 37 1.35 -0.32 0.34
C THR A 37 0.35 0.50 -0.48
N MET A 38 -0.12 1.59 0.10
CA MET A 38 -0.87 2.64 -0.57
C MET A 38 0.13 3.73 -1.00
N ARG A 39 0.26 3.96 -2.31
CA ARG A 39 1.23 4.90 -2.88
C ARG A 39 0.53 6.15 -3.40
N PHE A 40 0.81 7.29 -2.76
CA PHE A 40 0.33 8.60 -3.17
C PHE A 40 1.29 9.24 -4.18
N ASN A 41 0.74 9.85 -5.23
CA ASN A 41 1.48 10.76 -6.09
C ASN A 41 1.65 12.10 -5.37
N GLN A 42 2.87 12.44 -4.98
CA GLN A 42 3.17 13.64 -4.20
C GLN A 42 3.56 14.84 -5.09
N LEU A 43 3.43 14.71 -6.41
CA LEU A 43 3.73 15.82 -7.34
C LEU A 43 2.54 16.77 -7.52
N HIS A 44 1.31 16.30 -7.27
CA HIS A 44 0.09 17.04 -7.60
C HIS A 44 -0.96 16.96 -6.49
N PRO A 45 -1.89 17.95 -6.41
CA PRO A 45 -3.03 17.90 -5.53
C PRO A 45 -3.89 16.64 -5.73
N PRO A 46 -4.51 16.15 -4.64
CA PRO A 46 -4.41 16.66 -3.28
C PRO A 46 -3.20 16.14 -2.50
N PHE A 47 -2.44 15.18 -3.05
CA PHE A 47 -1.44 14.43 -2.30
C PHE A 47 -0.02 15.04 -2.32
N ASP A 48 0.20 16.18 -2.94
CA ASP A 48 1.35 17.06 -2.70
C ASP A 48 1.32 17.64 -1.27
N ASN A 49 0.11 17.80 -0.69
CA ASN A 49 -0.06 18.27 0.68
C ASN A 49 0.15 17.14 1.71
N PRO A 50 1.20 17.21 2.56
CA PRO A 50 1.47 16.19 3.57
C PRO A 50 0.39 16.14 4.69
N ALA A 51 -0.33 17.22 4.96
CA ALA A 51 -1.39 17.23 5.97
C ALA A 51 -2.58 16.35 5.52
N ILE A 52 -2.94 16.40 4.23
CA ILE A 52 -3.98 15.53 3.64
C ILE A 52 -3.55 14.06 3.75
N ARG A 53 -2.30 13.72 3.40
CA ARG A 53 -1.79 12.35 3.50
C ARG A 53 -1.83 11.83 4.95
N ARG A 54 -1.47 12.68 5.94
CA ARG A 54 -1.53 12.32 7.37
C ARG A 54 -2.96 12.10 7.85
N ALA A 55 -3.91 12.93 7.41
CA ALA A 55 -5.32 12.78 7.77
C ALA A 55 -5.87 11.41 7.33
N ILE A 56 -5.54 10.96 6.11
CA ILE A 56 -5.99 9.68 5.57
C ILE A 56 -5.47 8.49 6.40
N ILE A 57 -4.26 8.56 6.97
CA ILE A 57 -3.71 7.47 7.79
C ILE A 57 -4.66 7.12 8.95
N GLY A 58 -5.30 8.13 9.58
CA GLY A 58 -6.26 7.92 10.66
C GLY A 58 -7.55 7.19 10.25
N ALA A 59 -7.83 7.09 8.95
CA ALA A 59 -8.97 6.33 8.44
C ALA A 59 -8.64 4.86 8.12
N VAL A 60 -7.35 4.52 7.96
CA VAL A 60 -6.92 3.19 7.53
C VAL A 60 -7.08 2.16 8.63
N SER A 61 -7.67 1.01 8.30
CA SER A 61 -7.62 -0.22 9.10
C SER A 61 -6.79 -1.25 8.36
N GLN A 62 -5.65 -1.61 8.88
CA GLN A 62 -4.81 -2.64 8.24
C GLN A 62 -5.55 -3.99 8.17
N ALA A 63 -6.34 -4.33 9.20
CA ALA A 63 -7.14 -5.54 9.21
C ALA A 63 -8.15 -5.59 8.05
N ASP A 64 -8.88 -4.47 7.79
CA ASP A 64 -9.85 -4.42 6.68
C ASP A 64 -9.17 -4.71 5.33
N TYR A 65 -7.98 -4.12 5.10
CA TYR A 65 -7.20 -4.35 3.88
C TYR A 65 -6.71 -5.80 3.78
N MET A 66 -6.23 -6.38 4.88
CA MET A 66 -5.71 -7.75 4.89
C MET A 66 -6.84 -8.76 4.69
N VAL A 67 -7.97 -8.58 5.35
CA VAL A 67 -9.16 -9.44 5.14
C VAL A 67 -9.63 -9.39 3.69
N GLY A 68 -9.67 -8.20 3.08
CA GLY A 68 -10.01 -8.07 1.66
C GLY A 68 -9.00 -8.70 0.71
N MET A 69 -7.70 -8.68 1.07
CA MET A 69 -6.62 -9.19 0.23
C MET A 69 -6.47 -10.72 0.30
N VAL A 70 -6.56 -11.31 1.50
CA VAL A 70 -6.20 -12.73 1.75
C VAL A 70 -7.25 -13.49 2.58
N GLY A 71 -8.38 -12.88 2.91
CA GLY A 71 -9.47 -13.52 3.66
C GLY A 71 -9.30 -13.42 5.17
N THR A 72 -10.19 -14.10 5.89
CA THR A 72 -10.34 -13.97 7.35
C THR A 72 -9.43 -14.90 8.16
N ASP A 73 -8.62 -15.75 7.53
CA ASP A 73 -7.69 -16.64 8.25
C ASP A 73 -6.55 -15.80 8.86
N PRO A 74 -6.48 -15.67 10.21
CA PRO A 74 -5.48 -14.84 10.86
C PRO A 74 -4.04 -15.38 10.73
N ALA A 75 -3.89 -16.61 10.26
CA ALA A 75 -2.57 -17.19 9.98
C ALA A 75 -1.94 -16.64 8.68
N LEU A 76 -2.72 -15.94 7.85
CA LEU A 76 -2.28 -15.45 6.55
C LEU A 76 -1.87 -13.97 6.55
N TRP A 77 -2.12 -13.23 7.63
CA TRP A 77 -1.86 -11.80 7.67
C TRP A 77 -1.55 -11.28 9.08
N GLN A 78 -1.03 -10.07 9.15
CA GLN A 78 -0.76 -9.35 10.38
C GLN A 78 -1.20 -7.89 10.24
N GLU A 79 -1.54 -7.27 11.35
CA GLU A 79 -1.71 -5.82 11.51
C GLU A 79 -0.63 -5.25 12.45
N GLY A 80 -0.61 -3.95 12.66
CA GLY A 80 0.45 -3.29 13.42
C GLY A 80 1.77 -3.21 12.64
N VAL A 81 1.69 -3.25 11.31
CA VAL A 81 2.85 -3.21 10.42
C VAL A 81 3.24 -1.77 10.12
N GLY A 82 4.45 -1.39 10.52
CA GLY A 82 5.07 -0.09 10.25
C GLY A 82 5.94 -0.11 8.99
N TYR A 83 7.01 0.69 9.01
CA TYR A 83 7.92 0.79 7.87
C TYR A 83 8.80 -0.46 7.69
N PHE A 84 9.16 -1.12 8.77
CA PHE A 84 9.99 -2.33 8.72
C PHE A 84 9.12 -3.56 9.01
N CYS A 85 9.45 -4.66 8.33
CA CYS A 85 8.70 -5.90 8.43
C CYS A 85 8.68 -6.43 9.87
N PRO A 86 7.53 -6.81 10.42
CA PRO A 86 7.42 -7.41 11.74
C PRO A 86 8.34 -8.61 11.92
N GLY A 87 8.90 -8.77 13.13
CA GLY A 87 9.84 -9.84 13.44
C GLY A 87 11.27 -9.62 12.95
N THR A 88 11.57 -8.46 12.33
CA THR A 88 12.93 -8.08 11.92
C THR A 88 13.58 -7.12 12.93
N PRO A 89 14.93 -7.01 12.97
CA PRO A 89 15.62 -6.22 14.00
C PRO A 89 15.26 -4.75 14.07
N LEU A 90 14.81 -4.13 12.98
CA LEU A 90 14.43 -2.72 12.93
C LEU A 90 12.91 -2.50 13.05
N ALA A 91 12.11 -3.56 13.17
CA ALA A 91 10.68 -3.43 13.38
C ALA A 91 10.40 -2.68 14.70
N ASN A 92 9.55 -1.68 14.64
CA ASN A 92 9.18 -0.85 15.78
C ASN A 92 7.81 -0.18 15.53
N ASP A 93 7.28 0.45 16.56
CA ASP A 93 5.97 1.12 16.56
C ASP A 93 6.05 2.65 16.41
N ALA A 94 7.23 3.20 16.08
CA ALA A 94 7.42 4.63 15.92
C ALA A 94 6.47 5.20 14.85
N GLY A 95 5.66 6.18 15.24
CA GLY A 95 4.68 6.81 14.35
C GLY A 95 3.42 6.00 14.08
N MET A 96 3.25 4.83 14.70
CA MET A 96 2.11 3.93 14.46
C MET A 96 0.80 4.39 15.13
N GLN A 97 0.81 5.39 16.01
CA GLN A 97 -0.39 5.83 16.74
C GLN A 97 -1.56 6.15 15.81
N ALA A 98 -1.30 6.76 14.65
CA ALA A 98 -2.35 7.06 13.68
C ALA A 98 -3.04 5.82 13.09
N LEU A 99 -2.33 4.68 13.03
CA LEU A 99 -2.85 3.40 12.51
C LEU A 99 -3.45 2.50 13.61
N THR A 100 -3.01 2.66 14.85
CA THR A 100 -3.40 1.80 15.98
C THR A 100 -4.42 2.44 16.93
N SER A 101 -4.64 3.75 16.82
CA SER A 101 -5.70 4.45 17.55
C SER A 101 -7.09 4.06 17.03
N PRO A 102 -8.13 4.15 17.86
CA PRO A 102 -9.50 3.95 17.40
C PRO A 102 -9.82 4.83 16.19
N ARG A 103 -10.35 4.21 15.14
CA ARG A 103 -10.69 4.90 13.89
C ARG A 103 -11.92 5.80 14.08
N ASP A 104 -11.76 7.08 13.77
CA ASP A 104 -12.82 8.08 13.77
C ASP A 104 -12.87 8.79 12.40
N LEU A 105 -13.82 8.38 11.56
CA LEU A 105 -13.96 8.92 10.20
C LEU A 105 -14.44 10.38 10.19
N ASP A 106 -15.15 10.84 11.19
CA ASP A 106 -15.61 12.22 11.25
C ASP A 106 -14.48 13.16 11.69
N ALA A 107 -13.61 12.70 12.58
CA ALA A 107 -12.37 13.41 12.89
C ALA A 107 -11.46 13.48 11.65
N VAL A 108 -11.40 12.42 10.83
CA VAL A 108 -10.63 12.43 9.57
C VAL A 108 -11.20 13.42 8.56
N LYS A 109 -12.54 13.49 8.39
CA LYS A 109 -13.18 14.49 7.51
C LYS A 109 -12.84 15.92 7.95
N THR A 110 -12.89 16.17 9.25
CA THR A 110 -12.52 17.47 9.82
C THR A 110 -11.05 17.79 9.51
N ALA A 111 -10.14 16.84 9.75
CA ALA A 111 -8.72 17.03 9.47
C ALA A 111 -8.43 17.23 7.96
N LEU A 112 -9.18 16.60 7.06
CA LEU A 112 -9.08 16.85 5.61
C LEU A 112 -9.51 18.27 5.24
N ALA A 113 -10.60 18.77 5.83
CA ALA A 113 -11.06 20.14 5.59
C ALA A 113 -10.05 21.17 6.14
N GLU A 114 -9.52 20.95 7.34
CA GLU A 114 -8.48 21.79 7.95
C GLU A 114 -7.17 21.76 7.14
N ALA A 115 -6.83 20.61 6.54
CA ALA A 115 -5.70 20.47 5.65
C ALA A 115 -5.92 21.16 4.31
N GLY A 116 -7.12 21.68 4.03
CA GLY A 116 -7.44 22.46 2.84
C GLY A 116 -7.89 21.63 1.64
N TYR A 117 -8.35 20.37 1.83
CA TYR A 117 -8.98 19.60 0.75
C TYR A 117 -10.27 20.29 0.27
N LYS A 118 -10.40 20.52 -1.04
CA LYS A 118 -11.51 21.27 -1.66
C LYS A 118 -12.32 20.44 -2.67
N GLY A 119 -12.17 19.11 -2.63
CA GLY A 119 -12.86 18.21 -3.56
C GLY A 119 -12.04 17.88 -4.81
N GLU A 120 -10.73 18.07 -4.78
CA GLU A 120 -9.83 17.66 -5.86
C GLU A 120 -10.03 16.18 -6.20
N LYS A 121 -10.07 15.88 -7.50
CA LYS A 121 -10.27 14.52 -7.99
C LYS A 121 -9.09 13.62 -7.60
N VAL A 122 -9.40 12.48 -7.00
CA VAL A 122 -8.45 11.42 -6.69
C VAL A 122 -8.58 10.31 -7.75
N VAL A 123 -7.66 10.27 -8.69
CA VAL A 123 -7.57 9.19 -9.68
C VAL A 123 -6.87 7.99 -9.05
N LEU A 124 -7.64 6.94 -8.79
CA LEU A 124 -7.17 5.67 -8.22
C LEU A 124 -6.97 4.65 -9.35
N LEU A 125 -5.74 4.19 -9.55
CA LEU A 125 -5.47 3.10 -10.49
C LEU A 125 -5.91 1.77 -9.89
N SER A 126 -6.85 1.06 -10.55
CA SER A 126 -7.45 -0.17 -10.05
C SER A 126 -7.14 -1.35 -10.99
N PRO A 127 -6.25 -2.28 -10.60
CA PRO A 127 -5.95 -3.44 -11.44
C PRO A 127 -7.12 -4.42 -11.47
N THR A 128 -7.39 -5.01 -12.63
CA THR A 128 -8.53 -5.94 -12.84
C THR A 128 -8.13 -7.41 -12.88
N ASP A 129 -6.86 -7.68 -13.13
CA ASP A 129 -6.30 -9.01 -13.39
C ASP A 129 -5.51 -9.61 -12.21
N ILE A 130 -5.28 -8.82 -11.14
CA ILE A 130 -4.67 -9.28 -9.89
C ILE A 130 -5.67 -9.12 -8.74
N PRO A 131 -6.35 -10.20 -8.30
CA PRO A 131 -7.45 -10.13 -7.32
C PRO A 131 -7.09 -9.42 -6.02
N SER A 132 -5.91 -9.68 -5.44
CA SER A 132 -5.47 -9.04 -4.20
C SER A 132 -5.26 -7.53 -4.37
N ALA A 133 -4.65 -7.10 -5.46
CA ALA A 133 -4.43 -5.68 -5.72
C ALA A 133 -5.73 -4.95 -6.09
N LYS A 134 -6.67 -5.64 -6.76
CA LYS A 134 -8.03 -5.15 -7.01
C LYS A 134 -8.76 -4.90 -5.69
N ALA A 135 -8.74 -5.85 -4.76
CA ALA A 135 -9.38 -5.71 -3.46
C ALA A 135 -8.83 -4.50 -2.67
N LEU A 136 -7.50 -4.29 -2.67
CA LEU A 136 -6.89 -3.11 -2.05
C LEU A 136 -7.41 -1.79 -2.65
N ALA A 137 -7.57 -1.74 -3.98
CA ALA A 137 -8.08 -0.55 -4.66
C ALA A 137 -9.57 -0.31 -4.34
N GLU A 138 -10.39 -1.35 -4.32
CA GLU A 138 -11.82 -1.27 -3.99
C GLU A 138 -12.05 -0.78 -2.55
N ILE A 139 -11.30 -1.31 -1.58
CA ILE A 139 -11.35 -0.86 -0.18
C ILE A 139 -10.95 0.62 -0.07
N SER A 140 -9.90 1.03 -0.80
CA SER A 140 -9.49 2.44 -0.80
C SER A 140 -10.51 3.34 -1.46
N ALA A 141 -11.17 2.91 -2.53
CA ALA A 141 -12.22 3.69 -3.18
C ALA A 141 -13.40 3.94 -2.22
N ASP A 142 -13.85 2.91 -1.50
CA ASP A 142 -14.88 3.04 -0.46
C ASP A 142 -14.42 3.94 0.67
N LEU A 143 -13.25 3.67 1.25
CA LEU A 143 -12.70 4.43 2.37
C LEU A 143 -12.59 5.92 2.06
N LEU A 144 -11.95 6.27 0.94
CA LEU A 144 -11.74 7.65 0.53
C LEU A 144 -13.07 8.37 0.24
N THR A 145 -14.03 7.66 -0.36
CA THR A 145 -15.39 8.20 -0.57
C THR A 145 -16.09 8.46 0.76
N ARG A 146 -16.01 7.55 1.72
CA ARG A 146 -16.62 7.69 3.05
C ARG A 146 -16.06 8.85 3.86
N ILE A 147 -14.79 9.19 3.68
CA ILE A 147 -14.18 10.38 4.30
C ILE A 147 -14.36 11.66 3.48
N GLY A 148 -15.17 11.62 2.41
CA GLY A 148 -15.58 12.80 1.65
C GLY A 148 -14.67 13.17 0.49
N MET A 149 -13.79 12.27 0.04
CA MET A 149 -12.95 12.54 -1.14
C MET A 149 -13.66 12.19 -2.45
N THR A 150 -13.36 12.92 -3.51
CA THR A 150 -13.90 12.72 -4.87
C THR A 150 -13.05 11.68 -5.61
N VAL A 151 -13.45 10.41 -5.57
CA VAL A 151 -12.69 9.29 -6.13
C VAL A 151 -13.13 8.96 -7.55
N ASP A 152 -12.16 8.84 -8.45
CA ASP A 152 -12.29 8.32 -9.81
C ASP A 152 -11.45 7.03 -9.92
N ALA A 153 -12.08 5.89 -9.64
CA ALA A 153 -11.44 4.59 -9.74
C ALA A 153 -11.37 4.16 -11.21
N GLN A 154 -10.17 4.03 -11.74
CA GLN A 154 -9.93 3.72 -13.15
C GLN A 154 -9.44 2.28 -13.31
N PRO A 155 -10.31 1.36 -13.81
CA PRO A 155 -9.95 -0.03 -13.99
C PRO A 155 -9.00 -0.21 -15.19
N MET A 156 -7.98 -1.06 -15.00
CA MET A 156 -7.02 -1.44 -16.04
C MET A 156 -6.31 -2.74 -15.67
N ASP A 157 -5.64 -3.38 -16.64
CA ASP A 157 -4.75 -4.49 -16.35
C ASP A 157 -3.46 -4.01 -15.66
N TRP A 158 -2.75 -4.95 -14.99
CA TRP A 158 -1.55 -4.62 -14.24
C TRP A 158 -0.43 -4.03 -15.10
N ALA A 159 -0.25 -4.53 -16.33
CA ALA A 159 0.79 -4.03 -17.23
C ALA A 159 0.55 -2.56 -17.59
N THR A 160 -0.69 -2.21 -17.90
CA THR A 160 -1.13 -0.82 -18.14
C THR A 160 -0.93 0.05 -16.89
N LEU A 161 -1.26 -0.47 -15.70
CA LEU A 161 -1.03 0.24 -14.44
C LEU A 161 0.46 0.54 -14.24
N VAL A 162 1.33 -0.45 -14.46
CA VAL A 162 2.79 -0.28 -14.31
C VAL A 162 3.34 0.80 -15.24
N GLN A 163 2.84 0.89 -16.48
CA GLN A 163 3.21 1.96 -17.41
C GLN A 163 2.66 3.31 -16.94
N ARG A 164 1.39 3.34 -16.49
CA ARG A 164 0.73 4.58 -16.11
C ARG A 164 1.28 5.18 -14.82
N ARG A 165 1.64 4.38 -13.82
CA ARG A 165 2.23 4.86 -12.56
C ARG A 165 3.58 5.58 -12.75
N ALA A 166 4.25 5.40 -13.88
CA ALA A 166 5.48 6.10 -14.23
C ALA A 166 5.24 7.52 -14.78
N LYS A 167 3.99 7.89 -15.09
CA LYS A 167 3.65 9.23 -15.59
C LYS A 167 3.67 10.25 -14.46
N THR A 168 4.31 11.38 -14.72
CA THR A 168 4.41 12.53 -13.79
C THR A 168 3.40 13.63 -14.08
N ASP A 169 2.54 13.43 -15.08
CA ASP A 169 1.54 14.41 -15.51
C ASP A 169 0.44 14.61 -14.44
N PRO A 170 -0.25 15.76 -14.43
CA PRO A 170 -1.46 15.97 -13.65
C PRO A 170 -2.59 15.02 -14.05
N VAL A 171 -3.57 14.84 -13.16
CA VAL A 171 -4.67 13.88 -13.37
C VAL A 171 -5.54 14.18 -14.60
N ASP A 172 -5.71 15.44 -14.96
CA ASP A 172 -6.43 15.89 -16.15
C ASP A 172 -5.65 15.66 -17.46
N GLN A 173 -4.36 15.36 -17.38
CA GLN A 173 -3.47 15.04 -18.52
C GLN A 173 -3.07 13.55 -18.53
N GLY A 174 -3.88 12.69 -17.89
CA GLY A 174 -3.66 11.25 -17.87
C GLY A 174 -2.73 10.76 -16.75
N GLY A 175 -2.41 11.61 -15.78
CA GLY A 175 -1.73 11.26 -14.55
C GLY A 175 -2.63 10.47 -13.59
N TRP A 176 -2.16 10.32 -12.36
CA TRP A 176 -2.82 9.53 -11.31
C TRP A 176 -2.57 10.15 -9.93
N SER A 177 -3.39 9.78 -8.96
CA SER A 177 -3.25 10.24 -7.58
C SER A 177 -2.81 9.13 -6.62
N LEU A 178 -3.27 7.88 -6.85
CA LEU A 178 -3.11 6.78 -5.91
C LEU A 178 -3.05 5.45 -6.65
N PHE A 179 -2.21 4.53 -6.20
CA PHE A 179 -2.26 3.11 -6.56
C PHE A 179 -1.78 2.22 -5.41
N HIS A 180 -2.10 0.93 -5.51
CA HIS A 180 -1.61 -0.09 -4.59
C HIS A 180 -0.53 -0.96 -5.22
N THR A 181 0.42 -1.37 -4.40
CA THR A 181 1.42 -2.39 -4.74
C THR A 181 1.80 -3.14 -3.49
N SER A 182 2.39 -4.33 -3.66
CA SER A 182 2.95 -5.10 -2.57
C SER A 182 4.43 -5.35 -2.84
N TRP A 183 5.20 -5.45 -1.78
CA TRP A 183 6.62 -5.72 -1.84
C TRP A 183 7.00 -6.82 -0.85
N SER A 184 8.03 -7.59 -1.15
CA SER A 184 8.50 -8.60 -0.21
C SER A 184 8.94 -7.98 1.11
N GLY A 185 8.55 -8.56 2.24
CA GLY A 185 9.01 -8.12 3.56
C GLY A 185 10.52 -8.21 3.72
N LEU A 186 11.21 -9.10 2.97
CA LEU A 186 12.67 -9.18 2.93
C LEU A 186 13.32 -7.90 2.40
N ASP A 187 12.67 -7.21 1.47
CA ASP A 187 13.18 -5.94 0.92
C ASP A 187 12.93 -4.76 1.87
N MET A 188 12.19 -4.98 2.96
CA MET A 188 11.79 -3.97 3.93
C MET A 188 12.40 -4.19 5.32
N VAL A 189 13.51 -4.90 5.42
CA VAL A 189 14.15 -5.23 6.71
C VAL A 189 15.11 -4.15 7.22
N ASN A 190 15.58 -3.28 6.33
CA ASN A 190 16.52 -2.21 6.67
C ASN A 190 16.46 -1.06 5.65
N PRO A 191 17.00 0.14 5.97
CA PRO A 191 16.96 1.30 5.08
C PRO A 191 17.70 1.12 3.74
N ALA A 192 18.61 0.17 3.61
CA ALA A 192 19.36 -0.04 2.36
C ALA A 192 18.46 -0.58 1.25
N GLY A 193 17.73 -1.66 1.53
CA GLY A 193 16.83 -2.32 0.56
C GLY A 193 15.47 -1.66 0.42
N HIS A 194 15.04 -0.90 1.42
CA HIS A 194 13.68 -0.40 1.51
C HIS A 194 13.39 0.73 0.52
N ILE A 195 12.90 0.38 -0.66
CA ILE A 195 12.65 1.31 -1.77
C ILE A 195 11.68 2.46 -1.41
N PHE A 196 10.72 2.23 -0.49
CA PHE A 196 9.74 3.24 -0.10
C PHE A 196 10.22 4.21 0.98
N LEU A 197 11.42 3.98 1.55
CA LEU A 197 12.13 4.96 2.37
C LEU A 197 13.01 5.91 1.54
N ARG A 198 13.08 5.74 0.21
CA ARG A 198 13.73 6.72 -0.67
C ARG A 198 12.79 7.90 -0.87
N ALA A 199 13.29 9.10 -0.55
CA ALA A 199 12.55 10.36 -0.65
C ALA A 199 13.38 11.44 -1.36
N ASN A 200 13.98 11.08 -2.49
CA ASN A 200 14.87 11.91 -3.30
C ASN A 200 14.18 12.48 -4.55
N GLY A 201 12.89 12.84 -4.41
CA GLY A 201 12.11 13.50 -5.44
C GLY A 201 11.97 12.66 -6.70
N LYS A 202 12.26 13.22 -7.86
CA LYS A 202 12.10 12.55 -9.16
C LYS A 202 12.89 11.25 -9.34
N ALA A 203 13.90 11.00 -8.51
CA ALA A 203 14.66 9.73 -8.50
C ALA A 203 14.08 8.68 -7.54
N ALA A 204 13.05 9.03 -6.77
CA ALA A 204 12.32 8.08 -5.94
C ALA A 204 11.40 7.18 -6.78
N ALA A 205 10.93 6.08 -6.19
CA ALA A 205 9.90 5.24 -6.79
C ALA A 205 8.62 6.05 -7.08
N PRO A 206 7.76 5.60 -8.03
CA PRO A 206 6.50 6.27 -8.36
C PRO A 206 5.70 6.67 -7.13
N GLY A 207 5.26 7.92 -7.11
CA GLY A 207 4.79 8.67 -5.94
C GLY A 207 5.73 9.80 -5.55
N TRP A 208 7.00 9.69 -5.91
CA TRP A 208 8.05 10.74 -5.87
C TRP A 208 8.11 11.54 -4.57
N PRO A 209 8.17 10.88 -3.40
CA PRO A 209 8.35 11.61 -2.16
C PRO A 209 9.65 12.40 -2.18
N ASP A 210 9.61 13.59 -1.60
CA ASP A 210 10.78 14.46 -1.46
C ASP A 210 10.93 14.87 0.00
N SER A 211 12.01 14.42 0.65
CA SER A 211 12.31 14.73 2.05
C SER A 211 13.83 14.69 2.30
N PRO A 212 14.50 15.84 2.23
CA PRO A 212 15.92 15.92 2.54
C PRO A 212 16.29 15.36 3.93
N THR A 213 15.39 15.55 4.91
CA THR A 213 15.56 15.01 6.27
C THR A 213 15.60 13.48 6.26
N LEU A 214 14.70 12.82 5.55
CA LEU A 214 14.68 11.36 5.46
C LEU A 214 15.92 10.82 4.73
N GLU A 215 16.34 11.46 3.65
CA GLU A 215 17.56 11.06 2.93
C GLU A 215 18.82 11.28 3.79
N ALA A 216 18.88 12.35 4.60
CA ALA A 216 19.97 12.56 5.56
C ALA A 216 20.01 11.46 6.63
N LEU A 217 18.87 11.07 7.20
CA LEU A 217 18.78 9.97 8.17
C LEU A 217 19.21 8.63 7.56
N ARG A 218 18.79 8.34 6.31
CA ARG A 218 19.25 7.15 5.58
C ARG A 218 20.76 7.18 5.38
N SER A 219 21.32 8.31 4.96
CA SER A 219 22.76 8.46 4.75
C SER A 219 23.54 8.25 6.05
N ALA A 220 23.07 8.79 7.17
CA ALA A 220 23.66 8.58 8.49
C ALA A 220 23.65 7.10 8.90
N TRP A 221 22.57 6.37 8.60
CA TRP A 221 22.48 4.95 8.89
C TRP A 221 23.54 4.10 8.15
N PHE A 222 23.92 4.49 6.92
CA PHE A 222 24.93 3.76 6.13
C PHE A 222 26.34 3.88 6.68
N VAL A 223 26.62 4.86 7.53
CA VAL A 223 27.96 5.14 8.09
C VAL A 223 28.06 4.88 9.58
N ALA A 224 26.96 4.46 10.21
CA ALA A 224 26.90 4.09 11.62
C ALA A 224 27.31 2.63 11.83
#